data_ac70ba409ad64fd6285c54acafb5f7d5
#
_entry.id   ac70ba409ad64fd6285c54acafb5f7d5
#
_cell.length_a   1.000
_cell.length_b   1.000
_cell.length_c   1.000
_cell.angle_alpha   90.00
_cell.angle_beta   90.00
_cell.angle_gamma   90.00
#
_symmetry.space_group_name_H-M   'P 1'
#
loop_
_entity.id
_entity.type
_entity.pdbx_description
1 polymer ?
#
loop_
_entity_poly.entity_id
_entity_poly.type
_entity_poly.pdbx_seq_one_letter_code
_entity_poly.pdbx_strand_id
1 'polypeptide(L)'
;MKKLICALAFLLTTVFVPSAMAAAGAVEAVQMPAWLDRAGLTVPVSPGVALQAGDTLRTGTGARLLLKLEEGSLVKLGENARFVIEKAQPKGGVFEAAFNVVNGAFRFTTQTLAKSTRRDVKIRVGQNATIGIRGTDLWGRGRDDKDIVCLIEGKIEITGNDNKLLTLDQPLQFFQSTRSAPPEPLTSLPPPQLEVFAAETEIEFGKGSSAKGNRKVIVSGFATRDEARQAARGLRTNGYPAEITPDNTVMIDKMESELSARQLGAQLKAGSGFKEVRIQ
;
A
#
# COMPACT_ATOMS: atom_id res chain seq x y z
N MET A 1 -51.59 57.34 -6.10
CA MET A 1 -50.55 56.68 -6.91
C MET A 1 -49.61 55.99 -5.95
N LYS A 2 -49.82 54.67 -5.73
CA LYS A 2 -48.99 53.82 -4.85
C LYS A 2 -47.98 53.07 -5.71
N LYS A 3 -46.68 53.34 -5.51
CA LYS A 3 -45.58 52.67 -6.18
C LYS A 3 -45.29 51.37 -5.43
N LEU A 4 -45.53 50.22 -6.09
CA LEU A 4 -45.18 48.87 -5.62
C LEU A 4 -43.70 48.59 -5.97
N ILE A 5 -42.83 48.45 -4.96
CA ILE A 5 -41.42 48.08 -5.12
C ILE A 5 -41.37 46.55 -4.92
N CYS A 6 -41.23 45.78 -6.02
CA CYS A 6 -40.92 44.36 -5.97
C CYS A 6 -39.43 44.17 -5.65
N ALA A 7 -39.10 43.74 -4.44
CA ALA A 7 -37.73 43.29 -4.08
C ALA A 7 -37.55 41.84 -4.55
N LEU A 8 -36.71 41.67 -5.56
CA LEU A 8 -36.32 40.33 -6.09
C LEU A 8 -35.20 39.78 -5.21
N ALA A 9 -35.51 38.90 -4.29
CA ALA A 9 -34.53 38.19 -3.47
C ALA A 9 -33.81 37.14 -4.32
N PHE A 10 -32.56 37.39 -4.69
CA PHE A 10 -31.73 36.44 -5.39
C PHE A 10 -31.18 35.41 -4.38
N LEU A 11 -31.77 34.22 -4.35
CA LEU A 11 -31.30 33.10 -3.50
C LEU A 11 -30.02 32.54 -4.10
N LEU A 12 -28.88 32.93 -3.52
CA LEU A 12 -27.56 32.38 -3.90
C LEU A 12 -27.43 30.95 -3.34
N THR A 13 -27.81 29.96 -4.12
CA THR A 13 -27.53 28.55 -3.79
C THR A 13 -26.04 28.30 -3.99
N THR A 14 -25.26 28.26 -2.91
CA THR A 14 -23.88 27.79 -2.95
C THR A 14 -23.88 26.29 -3.28
N VAL A 15 -23.53 25.97 -4.52
CA VAL A 15 -23.25 24.58 -4.93
C VAL A 15 -21.96 24.15 -4.24
N PHE A 16 -22.07 23.34 -3.21
CA PHE A 16 -20.95 22.67 -2.59
C PHE A 16 -20.42 21.62 -3.58
N VAL A 17 -19.40 21.99 -4.37
CA VAL A 17 -18.69 21.05 -5.23
C VAL A 17 -17.70 20.30 -4.32
N PRO A 18 -17.89 19.00 -4.09
CA PRO A 18 -16.91 18.23 -3.34
C PRO A 18 -15.58 18.28 -4.11
N SER A 19 -14.52 18.78 -3.49
CA SER A 19 -13.19 18.74 -4.06
C SER A 19 -12.81 17.28 -4.24
N ALA A 20 -12.77 16.80 -5.48
CA ALA A 20 -12.25 15.47 -5.79
C ALA A 20 -10.78 15.46 -5.34
N MET A 21 -10.47 14.69 -4.30
CA MET A 21 -9.09 14.49 -3.89
C MET A 21 -8.36 13.77 -5.02
N ALA A 22 -7.24 14.34 -5.45
CA ALA A 22 -6.41 13.70 -6.47
C ALA A 22 -5.97 12.32 -5.98
N ALA A 23 -6.07 11.31 -6.86
CA ALA A 23 -5.61 9.97 -6.54
C ALA A 23 -4.08 10.01 -6.30
N ALA A 24 -3.63 9.37 -5.23
CA ALA A 24 -2.21 9.18 -4.96
C ALA A 24 -1.60 8.05 -5.80
N GLY A 25 -2.46 7.16 -6.30
CA GLY A 25 -2.13 5.95 -7.03
C GLY A 25 -3.21 4.88 -6.87
N ALA A 26 -2.85 3.63 -7.09
CA ALA A 26 -3.74 2.49 -6.93
C ALA A 26 -2.99 1.24 -6.42
N VAL A 27 -3.74 0.32 -5.84
CA VAL A 27 -3.24 -1.02 -5.53
C VAL A 27 -3.17 -1.84 -6.82
N GLU A 28 -1.98 -2.24 -7.23
CA GLU A 28 -1.75 -3.05 -8.44
C GLU A 28 -1.96 -4.53 -8.14
N ALA A 29 -1.37 -5.02 -7.03
CA ALA A 29 -1.51 -6.41 -6.61
C ALA A 29 -1.43 -6.56 -5.10
N VAL A 30 -1.98 -7.65 -4.58
CA VAL A 30 -1.95 -8.00 -3.16
C VAL A 30 -1.78 -9.50 -2.96
N GLN A 31 -0.87 -9.88 -2.06
CA GLN A 31 -0.83 -11.16 -1.38
C GLN A 31 -1.46 -10.96 -0.01
N MET A 32 -2.64 -11.51 0.18
CA MET A 32 -3.46 -11.30 1.38
C MET A 32 -2.86 -11.96 2.63
N PRO A 33 -3.19 -11.47 3.84
CA PRO A 33 -4.20 -10.44 4.16
C PRO A 33 -3.66 -9.01 4.20
N ALA A 34 -4.47 -8.03 3.81
CA ALA A 34 -4.11 -6.61 3.89
C ALA A 34 -5.33 -5.72 4.12
N TRP A 35 -5.10 -4.54 4.74
CA TRP A 35 -6.15 -3.58 5.09
C TRP A 35 -5.80 -2.17 4.65
N LEU A 36 -6.83 -1.42 4.34
CA LEU A 36 -6.81 0.03 4.11
C LEU A 36 -7.62 0.70 5.23
N ASP A 37 -6.97 1.57 6.00
CA ASP A 37 -7.62 2.45 6.95
C ASP A 37 -7.80 3.83 6.28
N ARG A 38 -9.04 4.27 6.14
CA ARG A 38 -9.42 5.55 5.53
C ARG A 38 -10.58 6.17 6.31
N ALA A 39 -10.42 7.42 6.74
CA ALA A 39 -11.46 8.18 7.44
C ALA A 39 -12.13 7.41 8.61
N GLY A 40 -11.34 6.68 9.40
CA GLY A 40 -11.81 5.89 10.54
C GLY A 40 -12.41 4.53 10.19
N LEU A 41 -12.51 4.19 8.90
CA LEU A 41 -12.97 2.89 8.44
C LEU A 41 -11.79 2.00 8.07
N THR A 42 -11.87 0.74 8.47
CA THR A 42 -10.94 -0.32 8.06
C THR A 42 -11.63 -1.26 7.08
N VAL A 43 -11.07 -1.40 5.89
CA VAL A 43 -11.55 -2.33 4.87
C VAL A 43 -10.40 -3.21 4.36
N PRO A 44 -10.66 -4.46 3.95
CA PRO A 44 -9.64 -5.27 3.28
C PRO A 44 -9.27 -4.68 1.93
N VAL A 45 -7.99 -4.82 1.56
CA VAL A 45 -7.47 -4.31 0.30
C VAL A 45 -7.81 -5.23 -0.85
N SER A 46 -8.34 -4.66 -1.94
CA SER A 46 -8.49 -5.33 -3.24
C SER A 46 -7.61 -4.67 -4.30
N PRO A 47 -7.12 -5.41 -5.30
CA PRO A 47 -6.48 -4.82 -6.46
C PRO A 47 -7.40 -3.86 -7.20
N GLY A 48 -6.85 -2.74 -7.69
CA GLY A 48 -7.58 -1.67 -8.36
C GLY A 48 -8.16 -0.60 -7.44
N VAL A 49 -8.04 -0.74 -6.11
CA VAL A 49 -8.45 0.30 -5.16
C VAL A 49 -7.61 1.55 -5.35
N ALA A 50 -8.27 2.67 -5.62
CA ALA A 50 -7.60 3.98 -5.69
C ALA A 50 -7.16 4.43 -4.30
N LEU A 51 -5.95 4.98 -4.22
CA LEU A 51 -5.32 5.49 -3.00
C LEU A 51 -5.37 7.02 -2.96
N GLN A 52 -5.39 7.58 -1.76
CA GLN A 52 -5.40 9.04 -1.55
C GLN A 52 -4.55 9.43 -0.34
N ALA A 53 -4.24 10.71 -0.22
CA ALA A 53 -3.61 11.25 0.97
C ALA A 53 -4.48 10.98 2.21
N GLY A 54 -3.86 10.64 3.33
CA GLY A 54 -4.52 10.23 4.57
C GLY A 54 -4.76 8.72 4.70
N ASP A 55 -4.56 7.95 3.63
CA ASP A 55 -4.67 6.48 3.70
C ASP A 55 -3.55 5.86 4.52
N THR A 56 -3.90 4.83 5.28
CA THR A 56 -2.94 3.92 5.90
C THR A 56 -3.15 2.50 5.37
N LEU A 57 -2.11 1.93 4.80
CA LEU A 57 -2.08 0.54 4.34
C LEU A 57 -1.38 -0.33 5.38
N ARG A 58 -1.98 -1.48 5.68
CA ARG A 58 -1.41 -2.48 6.60
C ARG A 58 -1.40 -3.84 5.95
N THR A 59 -0.32 -4.57 6.16
CA THR A 59 -0.18 -5.96 5.73
C THR A 59 -0.09 -6.88 6.96
N GLY A 60 -0.65 -8.08 6.85
CA GLY A 60 -0.51 -9.12 7.86
C GLY A 60 0.70 -10.01 7.64
N THR A 61 0.79 -11.06 8.45
CA THR A 61 1.86 -12.07 8.33
C THR A 61 1.78 -12.78 6.97
N GLY A 62 2.92 -12.91 6.31
CA GLY A 62 3.04 -13.49 4.98
C GLY A 62 2.45 -12.65 3.85
N ALA A 63 1.90 -11.47 4.14
CA ALA A 63 1.27 -10.62 3.14
C ALA A 63 2.27 -9.70 2.41
N ARG A 64 1.89 -9.27 1.20
CA ARG A 64 2.64 -8.32 0.35
C ARG A 64 1.68 -7.39 -0.36
N LEU A 65 2.12 -6.17 -0.63
CA LEU A 65 1.38 -5.21 -1.45
C LEU A 65 2.27 -4.64 -2.54
N LEU A 66 1.71 -4.46 -3.73
CA LEU A 66 2.30 -3.68 -4.81
C LEU A 66 1.37 -2.50 -5.10
N LEU A 67 1.89 -1.30 -4.93
CA LEU A 67 1.22 -0.04 -5.21
C LEU A 67 1.87 0.60 -6.42
N LYS A 68 1.05 1.21 -7.27
CA LYS A 68 1.50 2.06 -8.37
C LYS A 68 1.04 3.48 -8.09
N LEU A 69 1.98 4.40 -7.96
CA LEU A 69 1.71 5.81 -7.75
C LEU A 69 1.26 6.48 -9.05
N GLU A 70 0.59 7.63 -8.94
CA GLU A 70 0.05 8.36 -10.10
C GLU A 70 1.14 8.76 -11.10
N GLU A 71 2.35 9.11 -10.60
CA GLU A 71 3.49 9.46 -11.44
C GLU A 71 4.29 8.25 -11.95
N GLY A 72 3.81 7.04 -11.68
CA GLY A 72 4.34 5.78 -12.21
C GLY A 72 5.36 5.06 -11.32
N SER A 73 5.81 5.61 -10.18
CA SER A 73 6.66 4.88 -9.23
C SER A 73 5.93 3.69 -8.62
N LEU A 74 6.69 2.67 -8.25
CA LEU A 74 6.18 1.48 -7.57
C LEU A 74 6.61 1.48 -6.11
N VAL A 75 5.68 1.13 -5.23
CA VAL A 75 5.96 0.86 -3.81
C VAL A 75 5.55 -0.57 -3.53
N LYS A 76 6.49 -1.37 -3.03
CA LYS A 76 6.24 -2.73 -2.56
C LYS A 76 6.33 -2.73 -1.04
N LEU A 77 5.39 -3.39 -0.38
CA LEU A 77 5.36 -3.54 1.07
C LEU A 77 5.50 -5.01 1.43
N GLY A 78 6.33 -5.29 2.42
CA GLY A 78 6.48 -6.62 3.01
C GLY A 78 5.37 -6.95 4.01
N GLU A 79 5.54 -8.06 4.72
CA GLU A 79 4.62 -8.46 5.79
C GLU A 79 4.70 -7.54 7.02
N ASN A 80 3.61 -7.51 7.78
CA ASN A 80 3.47 -6.75 9.03
C ASN A 80 3.89 -5.28 8.86
N ALA A 81 3.71 -4.72 7.67
CA ALA A 81 4.03 -3.33 7.37
C ALA A 81 2.84 -2.41 7.69
N ARG A 82 3.19 -1.18 8.07
CA ARG A 82 2.27 -0.04 8.19
C ARG A 82 2.83 1.13 7.39
N PHE A 83 2.12 1.51 6.34
CA PHE A 83 2.51 2.54 5.37
C PHE A 83 1.44 3.62 5.31
N VAL A 84 1.82 4.87 5.56
CA VAL A 84 0.93 6.02 5.55
C VAL A 84 1.23 6.90 4.35
N ILE A 85 0.21 7.27 3.59
CA ILE A 85 0.28 8.26 2.52
C ILE A 85 -0.05 9.62 3.13
N GLU A 86 0.95 10.37 3.59
CA GLU A 86 0.73 11.68 4.22
C GLU A 86 0.36 12.74 3.19
N LYS A 87 0.99 12.67 2.00
CA LYS A 87 0.77 13.56 0.87
C LYS A 87 1.07 12.84 -0.42
N ALA A 88 0.28 13.07 -1.46
CA ALA A 88 0.60 12.67 -2.83
C ALA A 88 -0.26 13.48 -3.78
N GLN A 89 0.32 14.46 -4.47
CA GLN A 89 -0.40 15.35 -5.37
C GLN A 89 0.52 16.03 -6.38
N PRO A 90 0.05 16.33 -7.58
CA PRO A 90 0.74 17.23 -8.48
C PRO A 90 0.63 18.67 -7.97
N LYS A 91 1.74 19.40 -7.99
CA LYS A 91 1.80 20.81 -7.63
C LYS A 91 2.84 21.54 -8.49
N GLY A 92 2.41 22.52 -9.29
CA GLY A 92 3.31 23.33 -10.11
C GLY A 92 4.18 22.53 -11.09
N GLY A 93 3.66 21.42 -11.66
CA GLY A 93 4.41 20.54 -12.56
C GLY A 93 5.40 19.60 -11.87
N VAL A 94 5.34 19.52 -10.53
CA VAL A 94 6.12 18.60 -9.69
C VAL A 94 5.15 17.65 -9.00
N PHE A 95 5.45 16.37 -8.96
CA PHE A 95 4.73 15.45 -8.10
C PHE A 95 5.34 15.51 -6.69
N GLU A 96 4.56 16.02 -5.74
CA GLU A 96 4.95 16.10 -4.34
C GLU A 96 4.33 14.93 -3.58
N ALA A 97 5.17 14.16 -2.86
CA ALA A 97 4.69 13.06 -2.03
C ALA A 97 5.46 12.99 -0.70
N ALA A 98 4.75 12.60 0.34
CA ALA A 98 5.30 12.28 1.64
C ALA A 98 4.68 10.96 2.12
N PHE A 99 5.52 10.01 2.42
CA PHE A 99 5.15 8.70 2.93
C PHE A 99 5.79 8.45 4.28
N ASN A 100 5.12 7.62 5.10
CA ASN A 100 5.68 7.18 6.36
C ASN A 100 5.57 5.66 6.46
N VAL A 101 6.71 4.99 6.44
CA VAL A 101 6.83 3.56 6.74
C VAL A 101 7.02 3.43 8.24
N VAL A 102 5.93 3.28 8.98
CA VAL A 102 5.96 3.20 10.45
C VAL A 102 6.70 1.95 10.90
N ASN A 103 6.44 0.82 10.25
CA ASN A 103 7.13 -0.46 10.45
C ASN A 103 7.03 -1.33 9.19
N GLY A 104 7.84 -2.38 9.13
CA GLY A 104 7.89 -3.35 8.05
C GLY A 104 8.88 -2.98 6.94
N ALA A 105 9.08 -3.92 6.02
CA ALA A 105 9.93 -3.73 4.85
C ALA A 105 9.17 -3.05 3.71
N PHE A 106 9.89 -2.24 2.93
CA PHE A 106 9.37 -1.63 1.72
C PHE A 106 10.46 -1.54 0.65
N ARG A 107 10.04 -1.47 -0.62
CA ARG A 107 10.91 -1.09 -1.75
C ARG A 107 10.23 0.03 -2.52
N PHE A 108 10.97 1.05 -2.88
CA PHE A 108 10.51 2.15 -3.72
C PHE A 108 11.33 2.17 -4.99
N THR A 109 10.66 2.06 -6.15
CA THR A 109 11.31 2.04 -7.46
C THR A 109 10.72 3.12 -8.34
N THR A 110 11.56 4.05 -8.79
CA THR A 110 11.19 5.02 -9.81
C THR A 110 11.27 4.39 -11.19
N GLN A 111 10.16 4.26 -11.89
CA GLN A 111 10.18 3.71 -13.25
C GLN A 111 10.77 4.67 -14.28
N THR A 112 11.45 4.10 -15.28
CA THR A 112 12.15 4.85 -16.32
C THR A 112 11.23 5.76 -17.15
N LEU A 113 9.99 5.34 -17.40
CA LEU A 113 8.99 6.13 -18.14
C LEU A 113 8.53 7.38 -17.38
N ALA A 114 8.66 7.37 -16.06
CA ALA A 114 8.35 8.50 -15.19
C ALA A 114 9.52 9.50 -15.02
N LYS A 115 10.64 9.32 -15.72
CA LYS A 115 11.84 10.20 -15.61
C LYS A 115 11.59 11.64 -16.05
N SER A 116 10.58 11.89 -16.89
CA SER A 116 10.21 13.24 -17.34
C SER A 116 9.44 14.05 -16.31
N THR A 117 8.83 13.41 -15.32
CA THR A 117 8.07 14.09 -14.27
C THR A 117 9.01 14.52 -13.16
N ARG A 118 9.06 15.83 -12.89
CA ARG A 118 9.75 16.34 -11.69
C ARG A 118 9.02 15.83 -10.47
N ARG A 119 9.78 15.38 -9.47
CA ARG A 119 9.23 14.86 -8.22
C ARG A 119 9.99 15.38 -7.00
N ASP A 120 9.25 15.60 -5.94
CA ASP A 120 9.76 15.81 -4.58
C ASP A 120 9.10 14.76 -3.69
N VAL A 121 9.80 13.64 -3.50
CA VAL A 121 9.30 12.50 -2.71
C VAL A 121 10.13 12.36 -1.46
N LYS A 122 9.46 12.35 -0.32
CA LYS A 122 10.05 12.11 1.00
C LYS A 122 9.47 10.84 1.59
N ILE A 123 10.34 9.97 2.10
CA ILE A 123 9.92 8.77 2.83
C ILE A 123 10.53 8.82 4.23
N ARG A 124 9.68 8.85 5.24
CA ARG A 124 10.08 8.64 6.62
C ARG A 124 10.06 7.13 6.90
N VAL A 125 11.14 6.62 7.49
CA VAL A 125 11.30 5.21 7.85
C VAL A 125 11.46 5.12 9.36
N GLY A 126 10.53 4.41 9.99
CA GLY A 126 10.48 4.30 11.45
C GLY A 126 10.46 5.66 12.13
N GLN A 127 11.41 5.88 13.02
CA GLN A 127 11.52 7.14 13.78
C GLN A 127 12.81 7.92 13.47
N ASN A 128 13.79 7.28 12.82
CA ASN A 128 15.15 7.81 12.79
C ASN A 128 15.64 8.19 11.40
N ALA A 129 14.91 7.91 10.34
CA ALA A 129 15.38 8.20 8.99
C ALA A 129 14.33 8.93 8.16
N THR A 130 14.76 9.98 7.45
CA THR A 130 13.98 10.64 6.39
C THR A 130 14.78 10.64 5.11
N ILE A 131 14.21 10.08 4.04
CA ILE A 131 14.83 9.90 2.74
C ILE A 131 14.24 10.89 1.76
N GLY A 132 15.11 11.65 1.07
CA GLY A 132 14.77 12.42 -0.13
C GLY A 132 15.12 11.66 -1.39
N ILE A 133 14.20 11.56 -2.36
CA ILE A 133 14.33 10.72 -3.55
C ILE A 133 14.37 11.56 -4.82
N ARG A 134 15.35 11.26 -5.69
CA ARG A 134 15.51 11.87 -7.02
C ARG A 134 15.75 10.82 -8.12
N GLY A 135 14.82 9.88 -8.30
CA GLY A 135 14.99 8.85 -9.34
C GLY A 135 15.87 7.69 -8.88
N THR A 136 15.28 6.72 -8.18
CA THR A 136 16.02 5.77 -7.34
C THR A 136 15.29 4.44 -7.28
N ASP A 137 16.02 3.37 -7.05
CA ASP A 137 15.54 2.11 -6.51
C ASP A 137 16.19 1.92 -5.13
N LEU A 138 15.36 1.78 -4.10
CA LEU A 138 15.81 1.58 -2.74
C LEU A 138 14.93 0.58 -2.01
N TRP A 139 15.53 -0.12 -1.07
CA TRP A 139 14.84 -0.94 -0.09
C TRP A 139 15.08 -0.37 1.31
N GLY A 140 14.08 -0.51 2.19
CA GLY A 140 14.20 -0.08 3.58
C GLY A 140 13.28 -0.84 4.49
N ARG A 141 13.54 -0.73 5.80
CA ARG A 141 12.74 -1.36 6.84
C ARG A 141 12.77 -0.56 8.12
N GLY A 142 11.58 -0.21 8.62
CA GLY A 142 11.40 0.31 9.96
C GLY A 142 11.13 -0.82 10.94
N ARG A 143 11.80 -0.81 12.09
CA ARG A 143 11.56 -1.71 13.24
C ARG A 143 11.55 -0.93 14.54
N ASP A 144 11.13 -1.61 15.59
CA ASP A 144 11.12 -1.00 16.92
C ASP A 144 12.51 -0.69 17.45
N ASP A 145 13.53 -1.43 17.09
CA ASP A 145 14.92 -1.31 17.53
C ASP A 145 15.78 -0.48 16.58
N LYS A 146 15.53 -0.55 15.26
CA LYS A 146 16.37 0.09 14.24
C LYS A 146 15.66 0.34 12.92
N ASP A 147 16.15 1.34 12.22
CA ASP A 147 15.76 1.65 10.86
C ASP A 147 16.90 1.38 9.91
N ILE A 148 16.58 0.83 8.74
CA ILE A 148 17.53 0.38 7.73
C ILE A 148 17.12 0.92 6.37
N VAL A 149 18.09 1.38 5.58
CA VAL A 149 17.90 1.78 4.19
C VAL A 149 19.07 1.27 3.35
N CYS A 150 18.77 0.67 2.21
CA CYS A 150 19.75 0.21 1.23
C CYS A 150 19.46 0.88 -0.13
N LEU A 151 20.43 1.56 -0.69
CA LEU A 151 20.38 2.07 -2.05
C LEU A 151 20.67 0.93 -3.03
N ILE A 152 19.74 0.66 -3.94
CA ILE A 152 19.92 -0.33 -5.01
C ILE A 152 20.44 0.35 -6.27
N GLU A 153 19.81 1.46 -6.66
CA GLU A 153 20.21 2.23 -7.85
C GLU A 153 19.88 3.72 -7.65
N GLY A 154 20.70 4.61 -8.22
CA GLY A 154 20.49 6.05 -8.22
C GLY A 154 21.19 6.77 -7.08
N LYS A 155 20.51 7.76 -6.48
CA LYS A 155 21.05 8.59 -5.41
C LYS A 155 19.95 9.00 -4.43
N ILE A 156 20.22 8.93 -3.13
CA ILE A 156 19.33 9.40 -2.07
C ILE A 156 20.09 10.25 -1.06
N GLU A 157 19.33 11.11 -0.40
CA GLU A 157 19.78 11.87 0.76
C GLU A 157 18.99 11.36 1.98
N ILE A 158 19.67 11.04 3.06
CA ILE A 158 19.08 10.56 4.31
C ILE A 158 19.42 11.51 5.43
N THR A 159 18.42 11.97 6.15
CA THR A 159 18.61 12.66 7.43
C THR A 159 18.34 11.69 8.56
N GLY A 160 19.33 11.43 9.39
CA GLY A 160 19.24 10.57 10.56
C GLY A 160 18.67 11.28 11.80
N ASN A 161 18.62 10.57 12.93
CA ASN A 161 18.17 11.11 14.22
C ASN A 161 19.12 12.18 14.81
N ASP A 162 20.38 12.25 14.35
CA ASP A 162 21.35 13.27 14.70
C ASP A 162 21.26 14.54 13.82
N ASN A 163 20.23 14.60 12.95
CA ASN A 163 20.01 15.67 11.97
C ASN A 163 21.14 15.85 10.94
N LYS A 164 22.06 14.91 10.84
CA LYS A 164 23.09 14.94 9.79
C LYS A 164 22.52 14.44 8.49
N LEU A 165 22.86 15.14 7.41
CA LEU A 165 22.54 14.73 6.05
C LEU A 165 23.62 13.80 5.54
N LEU A 166 23.26 12.59 5.19
CA LEU A 166 24.10 11.59 4.55
C LEU A 166 23.65 11.40 3.11
N THR A 167 24.61 11.20 2.22
CA THR A 167 24.33 10.89 0.82
C THR A 167 24.73 9.44 0.52
N LEU A 168 23.81 8.68 -0.04
CA LEU A 168 24.06 7.37 -0.64
C LEU A 168 24.01 7.55 -2.15
N ASP A 169 25.11 7.28 -2.85
CA ASP A 169 25.26 7.42 -4.31
C ASP A 169 26.00 6.26 -4.96
N GLN A 170 26.35 5.23 -4.18
CA GLN A 170 26.89 3.98 -4.69
C GLN A 170 25.89 2.84 -4.48
N PRO A 171 25.71 1.94 -5.45
CA PRO A 171 24.87 0.76 -5.28
C PRO A 171 25.25 -0.04 -4.05
N LEU A 172 24.25 -0.56 -3.35
CA LEU A 172 24.37 -1.35 -2.14
C LEU A 172 24.92 -0.59 -0.92
N GLN A 173 25.09 0.73 -0.99
CA GLN A 173 25.33 1.51 0.21
C GLN A 173 24.16 1.35 1.18
N PHE A 174 24.53 1.18 2.44
CA PHE A 174 23.62 0.77 3.51
C PHE A 174 23.72 1.74 4.68
N PHE A 175 22.55 2.25 5.08
CA PHE A 175 22.35 3.09 6.25
C PHE A 175 21.65 2.29 7.33
N GLN A 176 22.12 2.38 8.57
CA GLN A 176 21.48 1.82 9.74
C GLN A 176 21.48 2.84 10.87
N SER A 177 20.37 2.96 11.56
CA SER A 177 20.22 3.82 12.74
C SER A 177 19.43 3.10 13.82
N THR A 178 19.99 3.03 15.00
CA THR A 178 19.31 2.53 16.20
C THR A 178 18.69 3.69 16.97
N ARG A 179 17.71 3.39 17.86
CA ARG A 179 17.02 4.45 18.59
C ARG A 179 17.87 5.18 19.61
N SER A 180 18.86 4.52 20.17
CA SER A 180 19.66 4.96 21.31
C SER A 180 21.07 5.42 20.96
N ALA A 181 21.47 5.35 19.68
CA ALA A 181 22.78 5.74 19.23
C ALA A 181 22.73 6.57 17.94
N PRO A 182 23.76 7.38 17.65
CA PRO A 182 23.91 8.00 16.34
C PRO A 182 23.88 6.95 15.22
N PRO A 183 23.55 7.36 13.97
CA PRO A 183 23.60 6.46 12.83
C PRO A 183 25.00 5.82 12.70
N GLU A 184 25.02 4.56 12.34
CA GLU A 184 26.26 3.85 12.04
C GLU A 184 26.90 4.44 10.77
N PRO A 185 28.23 4.36 10.62
CA PRO A 185 28.91 4.72 9.39
C PRO A 185 28.31 3.95 8.21
N LEU A 186 28.25 4.60 7.04
CA LEU A 186 27.77 3.94 5.82
C LEU A 186 28.66 2.75 5.49
N THR A 187 28.03 1.62 5.21
CA THR A 187 28.68 0.37 4.80
C THR A 187 28.15 -0.09 3.46
N SER A 188 28.70 -1.14 2.90
CA SER A 188 28.15 -1.79 1.71
C SER A 188 27.53 -3.12 2.07
N LEU A 189 26.33 -3.38 1.53
CA LEU A 189 25.63 -4.64 1.70
C LEU A 189 26.26 -5.73 0.82
N PRO A 190 26.57 -6.92 1.34
CA PRO A 190 26.98 -8.05 0.51
C PRO A 190 25.87 -8.42 -0.48
N PRO A 191 26.19 -8.66 -1.78
CA PRO A 191 25.17 -8.97 -2.81
C PRO A 191 24.18 -10.09 -2.45
N PRO A 192 24.56 -11.20 -1.81
CA PRO A 192 23.60 -12.25 -1.43
C PRO A 192 22.52 -11.77 -0.46
N GLN A 193 22.80 -10.75 0.35
CA GLN A 193 21.84 -10.21 1.30
C GLN A 193 20.79 -9.35 0.63
N LEU A 194 21.06 -8.79 -0.56
CA LEU A 194 20.07 -8.09 -1.38
C LEU A 194 18.94 -9.00 -1.82
N GLU A 195 19.24 -10.25 -2.17
CA GLU A 195 18.20 -11.24 -2.55
C GLU A 195 17.23 -11.51 -1.39
N VAL A 196 17.76 -11.61 -0.17
CA VAL A 196 16.94 -11.77 1.04
C VAL A 196 16.04 -10.54 1.25
N PHE A 197 16.57 -9.34 1.11
CA PHE A 197 15.79 -8.10 1.24
C PHE A 197 14.74 -7.95 0.13
N ALA A 198 15.08 -8.31 -1.10
CA ALA A 198 14.13 -8.29 -2.21
C ALA A 198 12.95 -9.24 -1.95
N ALA A 199 13.22 -10.45 -1.47
CA ALA A 199 12.19 -11.45 -1.16
C ALA A 199 11.20 -10.99 -0.07
N GLU A 200 11.62 -10.10 0.83
CA GLU A 200 10.73 -9.56 1.87
C GLU A 200 9.55 -8.73 1.30
N THR A 201 9.69 -8.18 0.10
CA THR A 201 8.70 -7.27 -0.50
C THR A 201 8.10 -7.79 -1.80
N GLU A 202 8.67 -8.83 -2.41
CA GLU A 202 8.12 -9.41 -3.64
C GLU A 202 6.90 -10.29 -3.33
N ILE A 203 5.86 -10.20 -4.17
CA ILE A 203 4.72 -11.12 -4.12
C ILE A 203 5.21 -12.49 -4.53
N GLU A 204 4.95 -13.48 -3.70
CA GLU A 204 5.36 -14.85 -3.94
C GLU A 204 4.56 -15.46 -5.10
N PHE A 205 5.26 -16.23 -5.93
CA PHE A 205 4.63 -16.93 -7.05
C PHE A 205 3.44 -17.79 -6.58
N GLY A 206 2.30 -17.61 -7.25
CA GLY A 206 1.09 -18.37 -6.95
C GLY A 206 0.32 -17.91 -5.70
N LYS A 207 0.64 -16.75 -5.10
CA LYS A 207 -0.09 -16.22 -3.92
C LYS A 207 -0.77 -14.88 -4.17
N GLY A 208 -0.56 -14.25 -5.31
CA GLY A 208 -1.04 -12.91 -5.61
C GLY A 208 -2.47 -12.86 -6.15
N SER A 209 -3.10 -11.71 -5.94
CA SER A 209 -4.23 -11.20 -6.72
C SER A 209 -3.82 -9.90 -7.38
N SER A 210 -4.41 -9.57 -8.54
CA SER A 210 -4.07 -8.37 -9.31
C SER A 210 -5.32 -7.77 -9.97
N ALA A 211 -5.26 -6.50 -10.36
CA ALA A 211 -6.37 -5.83 -11.03
C ALA A 211 -6.81 -6.53 -12.33
N LYS A 212 -5.92 -7.33 -12.95
CA LYS A 212 -6.17 -8.13 -14.15
C LYS A 212 -6.52 -9.58 -13.84
N GLY A 213 -6.50 -9.99 -12.58
CA GLY A 213 -6.84 -11.34 -12.15
C GLY A 213 -8.29 -11.69 -12.47
N ASN A 214 -8.53 -12.90 -12.94
CA ASN A 214 -9.84 -13.37 -13.38
C ASN A 214 -10.30 -14.66 -12.66
N ARG A 215 -9.54 -15.16 -11.72
CA ARG A 215 -9.90 -16.34 -10.94
C ARG A 215 -10.56 -15.95 -9.62
N LYS A 216 -11.42 -16.84 -9.12
CA LYS A 216 -12.22 -16.61 -7.92
C LYS A 216 -12.11 -17.77 -6.95
N VAL A 217 -12.17 -17.44 -5.67
CA VAL A 217 -12.36 -18.42 -4.60
C VAL A 217 -13.76 -18.25 -4.06
N ILE A 218 -14.56 -19.32 -4.07
CA ILE A 218 -15.94 -19.33 -3.62
C ILE A 218 -16.08 -20.25 -2.42
N VAL A 219 -16.57 -19.71 -1.33
CA VAL A 219 -16.94 -20.43 -0.11
C VAL A 219 -18.44 -20.61 -0.10
N SER A 220 -18.91 -21.84 0.03
CA SER A 220 -20.32 -22.23 0.01
C SER A 220 -20.67 -23.11 1.21
N GLY A 221 -21.92 -23.62 1.24
CA GLY A 221 -22.41 -24.46 2.35
C GLY A 221 -23.11 -23.68 3.44
N PHE A 222 -23.48 -22.42 3.22
CA PHE A 222 -24.28 -21.61 4.15
C PHE A 222 -25.77 -21.90 3.92
N ALA A 223 -26.47 -22.27 4.98
CA ALA A 223 -27.92 -22.52 4.92
C ALA A 223 -28.74 -21.24 4.76
N THR A 224 -28.21 -20.13 5.28
CA THR A 224 -28.90 -18.84 5.26
C THR A 224 -27.98 -17.71 4.78
N ARG A 225 -28.62 -16.60 4.32
CA ARG A 225 -27.89 -15.40 3.96
C ARG A 225 -27.17 -14.75 5.15
N ASP A 226 -27.69 -14.93 6.36
CA ASP A 226 -27.07 -14.38 7.56
C ASP A 226 -25.80 -15.14 7.95
N GLU A 227 -25.74 -16.45 7.75
CA GLU A 227 -24.51 -17.22 7.88
C GLU A 227 -23.45 -16.77 6.86
N ALA A 228 -23.84 -16.60 5.58
CA ALA A 228 -22.94 -16.06 4.56
C ALA A 228 -22.43 -14.64 4.92
N ARG A 229 -23.30 -13.77 5.48
CA ARG A 229 -22.91 -12.44 5.97
C ARG A 229 -21.93 -12.51 7.13
N GLN A 230 -22.13 -13.42 8.07
CA GLN A 230 -21.22 -13.62 9.19
C GLN A 230 -19.84 -14.10 8.71
N ALA A 231 -19.81 -15.07 7.81
CA ALA A 231 -18.58 -15.56 7.19
C ALA A 231 -17.85 -14.45 6.42
N ALA A 232 -18.55 -13.67 5.59
CA ALA A 232 -17.98 -12.55 4.86
C ALA A 232 -17.42 -11.47 5.80
N ARG A 233 -18.13 -11.15 6.89
CA ARG A 233 -17.62 -10.21 7.91
C ARG A 233 -16.35 -10.71 8.56
N GLY A 234 -16.29 -11.99 8.95
CA GLY A 234 -15.11 -12.62 9.53
C GLY A 234 -13.90 -12.55 8.57
N LEU A 235 -14.11 -12.89 7.29
CA LEU A 235 -13.07 -12.77 6.27
C LEU A 235 -12.59 -11.34 6.08
N ARG A 236 -13.49 -10.37 6.01
CA ARG A 236 -13.13 -8.94 5.88
C ARG A 236 -12.35 -8.43 7.08
N THR A 237 -12.74 -8.79 8.29
CA THR A 237 -11.99 -8.47 9.51
C THR A 237 -10.57 -9.02 9.44
N ASN A 238 -10.40 -10.21 8.85
CA ASN A 238 -9.10 -10.85 8.67
C ASN A 238 -8.37 -10.43 7.38
N GLY A 239 -8.78 -9.34 6.73
CA GLY A 239 -8.07 -8.73 5.59
C GLY A 239 -8.28 -9.40 4.24
N TYR A 240 -9.35 -10.18 4.08
CA TYR A 240 -9.74 -10.78 2.80
C TYR A 240 -10.93 -10.03 2.20
N PRO A 241 -10.87 -9.54 0.96
CA PRO A 241 -11.92 -8.74 0.32
C PRO A 241 -13.10 -9.62 -0.14
N ALA A 242 -13.78 -10.23 0.83
CA ALA A 242 -14.87 -11.17 0.60
C ALA A 242 -16.18 -10.45 0.28
N GLU A 243 -16.88 -10.87 -0.77
CA GLU A 243 -18.19 -10.39 -1.19
C GLU A 243 -19.23 -11.49 -1.06
N ILE A 244 -20.51 -11.11 -0.83
CA ILE A 244 -21.62 -12.04 -0.76
C ILE A 244 -22.34 -12.03 -2.10
N THR A 245 -22.49 -13.20 -2.67
CA THR A 245 -23.21 -13.38 -3.94
C THR A 245 -24.71 -13.58 -3.73
N PRO A 246 -25.55 -13.45 -4.78
CA PRO A 246 -27.00 -13.63 -4.67
C PRO A 246 -27.44 -15.02 -4.18
N ASP A 247 -26.65 -16.08 -4.45
CA ASP A 247 -26.89 -17.47 -4.09
C ASP A 247 -26.37 -17.82 -2.67
N ASN A 248 -26.13 -16.82 -1.83
CA ASN A 248 -25.63 -16.95 -0.46
C ASN A 248 -24.25 -17.64 -0.36
N THR A 249 -23.39 -17.49 -1.38
CA THR A 249 -21.99 -17.86 -1.26
C THR A 249 -21.13 -16.64 -0.93
N VAL A 250 -19.89 -16.86 -0.52
CA VAL A 250 -18.92 -15.81 -0.26
C VAL A 250 -17.80 -15.95 -1.29
N MET A 251 -17.49 -14.86 -1.97
CA MET A 251 -16.53 -14.82 -3.07
C MET A 251 -15.35 -13.91 -2.74
N ILE A 252 -14.14 -14.34 -3.08
CA ILE A 252 -12.94 -13.50 -3.21
C ILE A 252 -12.50 -13.59 -4.65
N ASP A 253 -12.46 -12.46 -5.34
CA ASP A 253 -12.16 -12.38 -6.77
C ASP A 253 -10.73 -11.88 -7.06
N LYS A 254 -10.44 -11.65 -8.36
CA LYS A 254 -9.18 -11.09 -8.86
C LYS A 254 -7.93 -11.89 -8.53
N MET A 255 -8.05 -13.18 -8.28
CA MET A 255 -6.88 -14.03 -8.16
C MET A 255 -6.13 -14.09 -9.50
N GLU A 256 -4.81 -13.92 -9.44
CA GLU A 256 -3.95 -13.80 -10.62
C GLU A 256 -3.92 -15.07 -11.48
N SER A 257 -4.01 -16.23 -10.83
CA SER A 257 -3.94 -17.53 -11.47
C SER A 257 -4.79 -18.56 -10.75
N GLU A 258 -5.01 -19.71 -11.38
CA GLU A 258 -5.64 -20.87 -10.74
C GLU A 258 -4.81 -21.35 -9.54
N LEU A 259 -3.47 -21.30 -9.63
CA LEU A 259 -2.59 -21.65 -8.52
C LEU A 259 -2.82 -20.72 -7.33
N SER A 260 -2.89 -19.40 -7.56
CA SER A 260 -3.17 -18.41 -6.50
C SER A 260 -4.53 -18.68 -5.84
N ALA A 261 -5.56 -18.98 -6.63
CA ALA A 261 -6.88 -19.29 -6.12
C ALA A 261 -6.90 -20.61 -5.31
N ARG A 262 -6.19 -21.64 -5.78
CA ARG A 262 -6.06 -22.92 -5.05
C ARG A 262 -5.32 -22.75 -3.72
N GLN A 263 -4.24 -21.99 -3.69
CA GLN A 263 -3.48 -21.74 -2.45
C GLN A 263 -4.31 -20.96 -1.43
N LEU A 264 -5.00 -19.88 -1.85
CA LEU A 264 -5.92 -19.17 -0.98
C LEU A 264 -7.06 -20.06 -0.49
N GLY A 265 -7.67 -20.86 -1.38
CA GLY A 265 -8.72 -21.80 -1.00
C GLY A 265 -8.26 -22.82 0.03
N ALA A 266 -7.04 -23.36 -0.09
CA ALA A 266 -6.46 -24.25 0.91
C ALA A 266 -6.22 -23.55 2.26
N GLN A 267 -5.72 -22.31 2.23
CA GLN A 267 -5.52 -21.49 3.43
C GLN A 267 -6.84 -21.21 4.15
N LEU A 268 -7.90 -20.86 3.44
CA LEU A 268 -9.23 -20.61 4.02
C LEU A 268 -9.83 -21.89 4.62
N LYS A 269 -9.66 -23.06 4.00
CA LYS A 269 -10.08 -24.33 4.59
C LYS A 269 -9.35 -24.63 5.90
N ALA A 270 -8.04 -24.46 5.93
CA ALA A 270 -7.22 -24.77 7.09
C ALA A 270 -7.44 -23.79 8.26
N GLY A 271 -7.54 -22.48 7.96
CA GLY A 271 -7.57 -21.44 8.97
C GLY A 271 -8.95 -21.05 9.47
N SER A 272 -9.99 -21.18 8.63
CA SER A 272 -11.34 -20.71 8.93
C SER A 272 -12.38 -21.83 9.05
N GLY A 273 -11.97 -23.09 8.85
CA GLY A 273 -12.84 -24.25 9.01
C GLY A 273 -13.95 -24.37 7.94
N PHE A 274 -13.85 -23.65 6.83
CA PHE A 274 -14.81 -23.76 5.72
C PHE A 274 -14.73 -25.13 5.05
N LYS A 275 -15.85 -25.83 4.99
CA LYS A 275 -15.93 -27.18 4.42
C LYS A 275 -15.93 -27.18 2.87
N GLU A 276 -16.64 -26.23 2.29
CA GLU A 276 -16.84 -26.16 0.84
C GLU A 276 -16.17 -24.90 0.28
N VAL A 277 -15.05 -25.09 -0.38
CA VAL A 277 -14.32 -24.02 -1.09
C VAL A 277 -14.04 -24.50 -2.50
N ARG A 278 -14.49 -23.72 -3.49
CA ARG A 278 -14.34 -24.00 -4.93
C ARG A 278 -13.54 -22.89 -5.60
N ILE A 279 -12.91 -23.22 -6.72
CA ILE A 279 -12.15 -22.31 -7.56
C ILE A 279 -12.90 -22.15 -8.90
N GLN A 280 -13.00 -20.91 -9.35
CA GLN A 280 -13.57 -20.54 -10.66
C GLN A 280 -12.62 -19.66 -11.46
#